data_749b8cda3b1011ef5d0121937781edb8
#
_entry.id   749b8cda3b1011ef5d0121937781edb8
#
_cell.length_a   1.000
_cell.length_b   1.000
_cell.length_c   1.000
_cell.angle_alpha   90.00
_cell.angle_beta   90.00
_cell.angle_gamma   90.00
#
_symmetry.space_group_name_H-M   'P 1'
#
loop_
_entity.id
_entity.type
_entity.pdbx_description
1 polymer ?
#
loop_
_entity_poly.entity_id
_entity_poly.type
_entity_poly.pdbx_seq_one_letter_code
_entity_poly.pdbx_strand_id
1 'polypeptide(L)'
;VILECAFALLAPAAVAYLLTPRVARLMRSLNHVRPDVHKPGRPMVPYSGGVAIYASSVPFLIALALLDSALAVRAYALVASVSIAFAVGLVDDFKVLSGRTKTLLSLLTVLPLLAAHVAQPAHVQLGRPLVPLLGRLRLTIVYWILLPLVAAGPANVVNMLDVFNGVMPATSLAAASALAVSALLIDPRGALLLLPLVGALAGYLPYNRWPARVLNGDSGSLMVGAYIGAAAALLHLEFLAAVALIPHILNGALVITSVRGFKEHRQMRERPVVVREDYKLAPSTSPTAPVSLVRLILAVDGPLEERQVALRLIALGVFSSALAALSALLIPR
;
A
#
# COMPACT_ATOMS: atom_id res chain seq x y z
N VAL A 1 3.71 -21.74 15.85
CA VAL A 1 2.93 -20.64 15.27
C VAL A 1 3.20 -19.31 15.98
N ILE A 2 3.04 -19.19 17.33
CA ILE A 2 3.23 -17.91 18.06
C ILE A 2 4.66 -17.38 17.89
N LEU A 3 5.67 -18.22 18.09
CA LEU A 3 7.07 -17.82 17.94
C LEU A 3 7.40 -17.43 16.48
N GLU A 4 6.88 -18.17 15.52
CA GLU A 4 7.02 -17.87 14.09
C GLU A 4 6.37 -16.53 13.74
N CYS A 5 5.16 -16.27 14.23
CA CYS A 5 4.48 -14.98 14.05
C CYS A 5 5.27 -13.83 14.69
N ALA A 6 5.77 -14.01 15.91
CA ALA A 6 6.58 -13.00 16.58
C ALA A 6 7.87 -12.72 15.79
N PHE A 7 8.56 -13.75 15.30
CA PHE A 7 9.74 -13.59 14.46
C PHE A 7 9.43 -12.91 13.13
N ALA A 8 8.37 -13.36 12.42
CA ALA A 8 7.93 -12.79 11.14
C ALA A 8 7.50 -11.33 11.25
N LEU A 9 7.12 -10.87 12.44
CA LEU A 9 6.79 -9.46 12.71
C LEU A 9 8.02 -8.65 13.16
N LEU A 10 8.71 -9.13 14.19
CA LEU A 10 9.73 -8.32 14.89
C LEU A 10 11.04 -8.23 14.10
N ALA A 11 11.45 -9.30 13.41
CA ALA A 11 12.70 -9.29 12.67
C ALA A 11 12.65 -8.36 11.46
N PRO A 12 11.60 -8.36 10.58
CA PRO A 12 11.45 -7.34 9.54
C PRO A 12 11.36 -5.91 10.10
N ALA A 13 10.72 -5.72 11.27
CA ALA A 13 10.63 -4.41 11.90
C ALA A 13 12.03 -3.89 12.31
N ALA A 14 12.81 -4.73 12.96
CA ALA A 14 14.19 -4.39 13.34
C ALA A 14 15.07 -4.12 12.11
N VAL A 15 14.97 -4.96 11.06
CA VAL A 15 15.71 -4.76 9.82
C VAL A 15 15.30 -3.46 9.14
N ALA A 16 14.01 -3.16 9.02
CA ALA A 16 13.54 -1.90 8.43
C ALA A 16 14.04 -0.69 9.22
N TYR A 17 13.94 -0.74 10.54
CA TYR A 17 14.41 0.34 11.41
C TYR A 17 15.91 0.61 11.24
N LEU A 18 16.75 -0.43 11.20
CA LEU A 18 18.20 -0.30 11.05
C LEU A 18 18.64 0.03 9.62
N LEU A 19 17.88 -0.43 8.61
CA LEU A 19 18.23 -0.27 7.20
C LEU A 19 17.81 1.09 6.65
N THR A 20 16.68 1.64 7.08
CA THR A 20 16.14 2.90 6.53
C THR A 20 17.13 4.06 6.57
N PRO A 21 17.89 4.31 7.67
CA PRO A 21 18.91 5.38 7.66
C PRO A 21 20.06 5.13 6.67
N ARG A 22 20.38 3.86 6.38
CA ARG A 22 21.42 3.49 5.40
C ARG A 22 20.92 3.76 3.98
N VAL A 23 19.67 3.37 3.68
CA VAL A 23 19.01 3.68 2.41
C VAL A 23 18.91 5.19 2.21
N ALA A 24 18.49 5.95 3.23
CA ALA A 24 18.43 7.41 3.15
C ALA A 24 19.79 8.04 2.84
N ARG A 25 20.89 7.55 3.44
CA ARG A 25 22.25 8.01 3.13
C ARG A 25 22.66 7.67 1.71
N LEU A 26 22.35 6.45 1.24
CA LEU A 26 22.62 6.03 -0.14
C LEU A 26 21.86 6.92 -1.14
N MET A 27 20.59 7.19 -0.92
CA MET A 27 19.80 8.05 -1.81
C MET A 27 20.35 9.49 -1.84
N ARG A 28 20.84 10.01 -0.72
CA ARG A 28 21.54 11.30 -0.69
C ARG A 28 22.85 11.28 -1.49
N SER A 29 23.66 10.23 -1.35
CA SER A 29 24.93 10.14 -2.10
C SER A 29 24.71 10.00 -3.61
N LEU A 30 23.58 9.45 -4.02
CA LEU A 30 23.14 9.36 -5.42
C LEU A 30 22.44 10.66 -5.90
N ASN A 31 22.37 11.71 -5.06
CA ASN A 31 21.60 12.92 -5.30
C ASN A 31 20.11 12.65 -5.61
N HIS A 32 19.59 11.50 -5.14
CA HIS A 32 18.20 11.09 -5.34
C HIS A 32 17.34 11.60 -4.18
N VAL A 33 17.04 12.89 -4.24
CA VAL A 33 16.31 13.67 -3.24
C VAL A 33 15.17 14.44 -3.88
N ARG A 34 14.12 14.75 -3.08
CA ARG A 34 12.97 15.56 -3.54
C ARG A 34 12.69 16.66 -2.52
N PRO A 35 12.22 17.84 -2.98
CA PRO A 35 11.79 18.89 -2.05
C PRO A 35 10.50 18.48 -1.35
N ASP A 36 10.46 18.65 -0.03
CA ASP A 36 9.22 18.55 0.76
C ASP A 36 8.47 19.89 0.67
N VAL A 37 7.58 19.99 -0.31
CA VAL A 37 6.97 21.24 -0.76
C VAL A 37 5.99 21.86 0.23
N HIS A 38 5.53 21.11 1.23
CA HIS A 38 4.56 21.56 2.23
C HIS A 38 5.23 22.19 3.47
N LYS A 39 6.56 22.31 3.48
CA LYS A 39 7.34 22.82 4.62
C LYS A 39 8.09 24.11 4.30
N PRO A 40 8.28 24.97 5.33
CA PRO A 40 9.15 26.12 5.20
C PRO A 40 10.54 25.73 4.68
N GLY A 41 11.07 26.52 3.74
CA GLY A 41 12.37 26.26 3.15
C GLY A 41 12.46 25.06 2.21
N ARG A 42 11.39 24.29 2.04
CA ARG A 42 11.28 23.10 1.17
C ARG A 42 12.51 22.18 1.27
N PRO A 43 12.76 21.58 2.46
CA PRO A 43 13.95 20.78 2.69
C PRO A 43 14.03 19.63 1.69
N MET A 44 15.26 19.36 1.21
CA MET A 44 15.52 18.23 0.32
C MET A 44 15.59 16.94 1.13
N VAL A 45 14.69 16.02 0.86
CA VAL A 45 14.52 14.74 1.57
C VAL A 45 14.89 13.57 0.65
N PRO A 46 15.65 12.57 1.14
CA PRO A 46 15.93 11.34 0.37
C PRO A 46 14.64 10.70 -0.12
N TYR A 47 14.64 10.22 -1.37
CA TYR A 47 13.51 9.62 -2.04
C TYR A 47 13.71 8.12 -2.22
N SER A 48 12.66 7.35 -2.56
CA SER A 48 12.71 5.89 -2.74
C SER A 48 12.98 5.10 -1.45
N GLY A 49 12.39 5.53 -0.33
CA GLY A 49 12.42 4.78 0.94
C GLY A 49 11.82 3.38 0.85
N GLY A 50 11.00 3.11 -0.18
CA GLY A 50 10.46 1.80 -0.50
C GLY A 50 11.50 0.69 -0.62
N VAL A 51 12.74 1.04 -0.98
CA VAL A 51 13.90 0.11 -0.98
C VAL A 51 14.09 -0.52 0.41
N ALA A 52 13.95 0.26 1.48
CA ALA A 52 14.09 -0.26 2.85
C ALA A 52 12.94 -1.21 3.22
N ILE A 53 11.70 -0.88 2.81
CA ILE A 53 10.53 -1.73 3.07
C ILE A 53 10.66 -3.05 2.31
N TYR A 54 11.05 -3.01 1.02
CA TYR A 54 11.27 -4.19 0.19
C TYR A 54 12.36 -5.09 0.78
N ALA A 55 13.53 -4.53 1.05
CA ALA A 55 14.67 -5.28 1.56
C ALA A 55 14.49 -5.82 2.99
N SER A 56 13.50 -5.31 3.73
CA SER A 56 13.16 -5.81 5.06
C SER A 56 11.96 -6.75 5.10
N SER A 57 11.16 -6.86 4.04
CA SER A 57 9.99 -7.76 4.02
C SER A 57 10.19 -8.96 3.09
N VAL A 58 10.69 -8.77 1.88
CA VAL A 58 10.78 -9.82 0.86
C VAL A 58 11.75 -10.96 1.23
N PRO A 59 12.94 -10.73 1.80
CA PRO A 59 13.81 -11.83 2.24
C PRO A 59 13.14 -12.76 3.25
N PHE A 60 12.27 -12.24 4.12
CA PHE A 60 11.51 -13.06 5.06
C PHE A 60 10.43 -13.91 4.38
N LEU A 61 9.80 -13.42 3.32
CA LEU A 61 8.91 -14.24 2.50
C LEU A 61 9.65 -15.35 1.77
N ILE A 62 10.85 -15.06 1.27
CA ILE A 62 11.71 -16.07 0.63
C ILE A 62 12.13 -17.13 1.65
N ALA A 63 12.57 -16.71 2.85
CA ALA A 63 12.89 -17.63 3.93
C ALA A 63 11.67 -18.51 4.31
N LEU A 64 10.49 -17.92 4.42
CA LEU A 64 9.25 -18.65 4.67
C LEU A 64 8.97 -19.69 3.58
N ALA A 65 9.15 -19.32 2.31
CA ALA A 65 8.97 -20.25 1.19
C ALA A 65 9.95 -21.43 1.20
N LEU A 66 11.17 -21.22 1.70
CA LEU A 66 12.20 -22.25 1.81
C LEU A 66 12.00 -23.17 3.02
N LEU A 67 11.42 -22.64 4.10
CA LEU A 67 11.27 -23.36 5.37
C LEU A 67 9.90 -24.05 5.53
N ASP A 68 8.86 -23.55 4.87
CA ASP A 68 7.49 -24.06 4.95
C ASP A 68 6.96 -24.43 3.56
N SER A 69 7.04 -25.71 3.22
CA SER A 69 6.57 -26.23 1.92
C SER A 69 5.07 -26.00 1.68
N ALA A 70 4.25 -25.92 2.73
CA ALA A 70 2.81 -25.67 2.62
C ALA A 70 2.50 -24.22 2.21
N LEU A 71 3.39 -23.28 2.54
CA LEU A 71 3.27 -21.87 2.16
C LEU A 71 4.12 -21.49 0.95
N ALA A 72 5.03 -22.36 0.52
CA ALA A 72 6.05 -22.05 -0.50
C ALA A 72 5.44 -21.44 -1.78
N VAL A 73 4.43 -22.07 -2.36
CA VAL A 73 3.81 -21.59 -3.61
C VAL A 73 3.17 -20.23 -3.43
N ARG A 74 2.43 -20.02 -2.32
CA ARG A 74 1.81 -18.72 -1.98
C ARG A 74 2.86 -17.64 -1.75
N ALA A 75 3.93 -17.97 -1.01
CA ALA A 75 5.01 -17.03 -0.71
C ALA A 75 5.80 -16.64 -1.98
N TYR A 76 6.13 -17.59 -2.88
CA TYR A 76 6.81 -17.27 -4.14
C TYR A 76 5.92 -16.44 -5.07
N ALA A 77 4.62 -16.74 -5.17
CA ALA A 77 3.69 -15.93 -5.95
C ALA A 77 3.61 -14.49 -5.41
N LEU A 78 3.57 -14.34 -4.08
CA LEU A 78 3.57 -13.04 -3.41
C LEU A 78 4.89 -12.29 -3.66
N VAL A 79 6.04 -12.94 -3.47
CA VAL A 79 7.36 -12.36 -3.75
C VAL A 79 7.44 -11.85 -5.18
N ALA A 80 7.02 -12.65 -6.16
CA ALA A 80 7.07 -12.26 -7.57
C ALA A 80 6.15 -11.06 -7.86
N SER A 81 4.90 -11.06 -7.35
CA SER A 81 3.97 -9.94 -7.50
C SER A 81 4.51 -8.65 -6.90
N VAL A 82 5.02 -8.73 -5.67
CA VAL A 82 5.60 -7.59 -4.95
C VAL A 82 6.84 -7.05 -5.65
N SER A 83 7.72 -7.94 -6.16
CA SER A 83 8.94 -7.56 -6.88
C SER A 83 8.64 -6.85 -8.20
N ILE A 84 7.60 -7.26 -8.91
CA ILE A 84 7.15 -6.56 -10.13
C ILE A 84 6.71 -5.15 -9.79
N ALA A 85 5.85 -4.97 -8.78
CA ALA A 85 5.39 -3.65 -8.35
C ALA A 85 6.55 -2.75 -7.87
N PHE A 86 7.48 -3.33 -7.09
CA PHE A 86 8.68 -2.65 -6.65
C PHE A 86 9.55 -2.18 -7.82
N ALA A 87 9.79 -3.06 -8.80
CA ALA A 87 10.59 -2.72 -9.98
C ALA A 87 9.93 -1.60 -10.81
N VAL A 88 8.61 -1.68 -11.04
CA VAL A 88 7.86 -0.62 -11.74
C VAL A 88 7.97 0.71 -10.99
N GLY A 89 7.75 0.71 -9.68
CA GLY A 89 7.86 1.91 -8.85
C GLY A 89 9.28 2.46 -8.80
N LEU A 90 10.30 1.60 -8.72
CA LEU A 90 11.69 2.02 -8.70
C LEU A 90 12.10 2.65 -10.04
N VAL A 91 11.65 2.09 -11.16
CA VAL A 91 11.85 2.70 -12.48
C VAL A 91 11.19 4.08 -12.53
N ASP A 92 9.96 4.23 -11.99
CA ASP A 92 9.26 5.51 -11.95
C ASP A 92 9.94 6.54 -11.05
N ASP A 93 10.54 6.11 -9.95
CA ASP A 93 11.30 6.97 -9.05
C ASP A 93 12.49 7.66 -9.76
N PHE A 94 13.16 6.94 -10.67
CA PHE A 94 14.31 7.45 -11.44
C PHE A 94 13.91 7.99 -12.81
N LYS A 95 12.90 7.39 -13.47
CA LYS A 95 12.44 7.76 -14.82
C LYS A 95 10.93 7.92 -14.79
N VAL A 96 10.47 9.14 -14.63
CA VAL A 96 9.02 9.46 -14.52
C VAL A 96 8.21 8.78 -15.62
N LEU A 97 7.39 7.81 -15.28
CA LEU A 97 6.47 7.14 -16.18
C LEU A 97 5.16 7.93 -16.31
N SER A 98 4.47 7.76 -17.43
CA SER A 98 3.10 8.28 -17.51
C SER A 98 2.16 7.50 -16.58
N GLY A 99 1.10 8.16 -16.06
CA GLY A 99 0.12 7.48 -15.20
C GLY A 99 -0.49 6.25 -15.86
N ARG A 100 -0.75 6.28 -17.18
CA ARG A 100 -1.25 5.13 -17.94
C ARG A 100 -0.23 4.00 -17.99
N THR A 101 1.04 4.31 -18.31
CA THR A 101 2.12 3.31 -18.36
C THR A 101 2.31 2.64 -17.01
N LYS A 102 2.35 3.40 -15.92
CA LYS A 102 2.47 2.90 -14.56
C LYS A 102 1.32 1.95 -14.20
N THR A 103 0.08 2.36 -14.49
CA THR A 103 -1.10 1.52 -14.23
C THR A 103 -1.08 0.24 -15.06
N LEU A 104 -0.73 0.30 -16.34
CA LEU A 104 -0.63 -0.90 -17.19
C LEU A 104 0.47 -1.86 -16.72
N LEU A 105 1.64 -1.33 -16.35
CA LEU A 105 2.72 -2.17 -15.82
C LEU A 105 2.36 -2.79 -14.46
N SER A 106 1.59 -2.09 -13.62
CA SER A 106 1.12 -2.66 -12.36
C SER A 106 0.18 -3.86 -12.55
N LEU A 107 -0.51 -3.99 -13.69
CA LEU A 107 -1.31 -5.18 -14.00
C LEU A 107 -0.47 -6.47 -14.10
N LEU A 108 0.83 -6.34 -14.41
CA LEU A 108 1.73 -7.51 -14.45
C LEU A 108 1.85 -8.21 -13.09
N THR A 109 1.54 -7.54 -11.99
CA THR A 109 1.51 -8.13 -10.64
C THR A 109 0.49 -9.27 -10.50
N VAL A 110 -0.47 -9.37 -11.42
CA VAL A 110 -1.46 -10.44 -11.47
C VAL A 110 -0.85 -11.76 -11.98
N LEU A 111 0.14 -11.69 -12.86
CA LEU A 111 0.68 -12.86 -13.57
C LEU A 111 1.23 -13.94 -12.64
N PRO A 112 2.00 -13.63 -11.57
CA PRO A 112 2.47 -14.65 -10.63
C PRO A 112 1.34 -15.37 -9.90
N LEU A 113 0.24 -14.67 -9.57
CA LEU A 113 -0.93 -15.27 -8.92
C LEU A 113 -1.65 -16.24 -9.86
N LEU A 114 -1.82 -15.82 -11.13
CA LEU A 114 -2.39 -16.68 -12.18
C LEU A 114 -1.51 -17.92 -12.43
N ALA A 115 -0.20 -17.72 -12.56
CA ALA A 115 0.74 -18.82 -12.77
C ALA A 115 0.70 -19.83 -11.62
N ALA A 116 0.68 -19.35 -10.37
CA ALA A 116 0.56 -20.20 -9.18
C ALA A 116 -0.76 -20.95 -9.13
N HIS A 117 -1.88 -20.29 -9.48
CA HIS A 117 -3.21 -20.93 -9.55
C HIS A 117 -3.27 -22.04 -10.60
N VAL A 118 -2.71 -21.81 -11.79
CA VAL A 118 -2.71 -22.80 -12.89
C VAL A 118 -1.75 -23.96 -12.60
N ALA A 119 -0.53 -23.64 -12.10
CA ALA A 119 0.48 -24.66 -11.85
C ALA A 119 0.22 -25.50 -10.59
N GLN A 120 -0.38 -24.92 -9.56
CA GLN A 120 -0.56 -25.52 -8.25
C GLN A 120 -1.96 -25.22 -7.66
N PRO A 121 -3.05 -25.66 -8.30
CA PRO A 121 -4.42 -25.33 -7.88
C PRO A 121 -4.80 -25.89 -6.52
N ALA A 122 -4.07 -26.91 -6.03
CA ALA A 122 -4.24 -27.42 -4.68
C ALA A 122 -3.76 -26.44 -3.58
N HIS A 123 -2.76 -25.62 -3.90
CA HIS A 123 -2.16 -24.68 -2.95
C HIS A 123 -2.65 -23.24 -3.13
N VAL A 124 -3.04 -22.86 -4.35
CA VAL A 124 -3.52 -21.51 -4.68
C VAL A 124 -4.87 -21.62 -5.40
N GLN A 125 -5.94 -21.32 -4.69
CA GLN A 125 -7.29 -21.28 -5.25
C GLN A 125 -7.77 -19.84 -5.32
N LEU A 126 -7.78 -19.24 -6.49
CA LEU A 126 -8.37 -17.93 -6.71
C LEU A 126 -9.88 -18.01 -6.93
N GLY A 127 -10.60 -16.91 -6.77
CA GLY A 127 -12.05 -16.85 -7.01
C GLY A 127 -12.90 -17.38 -5.85
N ARG A 128 -12.34 -17.40 -4.65
CA ARG A 128 -13.02 -17.90 -3.44
C ARG A 128 -13.03 -16.86 -2.30
N PRO A 129 -13.44 -15.60 -2.52
CA PRO A 129 -13.40 -14.58 -1.48
C PRO A 129 -14.27 -14.96 -0.28
N LEU A 130 -13.77 -14.66 0.90
CA LEU A 130 -14.52 -14.76 2.15
C LEU A 130 -15.28 -13.45 2.38
N VAL A 131 -16.60 -13.56 2.52
CA VAL A 131 -17.47 -12.39 2.72
C VAL A 131 -18.21 -12.55 4.04
N PRO A 132 -18.21 -11.53 4.91
CA PRO A 132 -18.96 -11.54 6.16
C PRO A 132 -20.41 -11.95 5.94
N LEU A 133 -20.97 -12.73 6.83
CA LEU A 133 -22.32 -13.31 6.83
C LEU A 133 -22.58 -14.33 5.72
N LEU A 134 -21.91 -14.25 4.57
CA LEU A 134 -22.12 -15.14 3.41
C LEU A 134 -21.12 -16.30 3.37
N GLY A 135 -19.99 -16.17 4.08
CA GLY A 135 -18.93 -17.17 4.05
C GLY A 135 -18.11 -17.15 2.75
N ARG A 136 -17.66 -18.34 2.32
CA ARG A 136 -16.82 -18.48 1.14
C ARG A 136 -17.67 -18.50 -0.12
N LEU A 137 -17.56 -17.45 -0.92
CA LEU A 137 -18.22 -17.39 -2.23
C LEU A 137 -17.41 -18.17 -3.27
N ARG A 138 -18.10 -18.61 -4.32
CA ARG A 138 -17.48 -19.19 -5.53
C ARG A 138 -17.77 -18.29 -6.71
N LEU A 139 -16.83 -17.39 -7.01
CA LEU A 139 -16.92 -16.50 -8.15
C LEU A 139 -16.14 -17.11 -9.32
N THR A 140 -16.83 -17.41 -10.40
CA THR A 140 -16.22 -18.00 -11.61
C THR A 140 -15.80 -16.91 -12.59
N ILE A 141 -16.68 -16.50 -13.50
CA ILE A 141 -16.36 -15.54 -14.57
C ILE A 141 -16.02 -14.15 -14.01
N VAL A 142 -16.84 -13.65 -13.08
CA VAL A 142 -16.69 -12.29 -12.52
C VAL A 142 -15.36 -12.09 -11.82
N TYR A 143 -14.84 -13.11 -11.14
CA TYR A 143 -13.55 -13.00 -10.45
C TYR A 143 -12.39 -12.74 -11.40
N TRP A 144 -12.35 -13.42 -12.55
CA TRP A 144 -11.27 -13.24 -13.51
C TRP A 144 -11.25 -11.84 -14.13
N ILE A 145 -12.42 -11.24 -14.27
CA ILE A 145 -12.55 -9.84 -14.70
C ILE A 145 -12.06 -8.89 -13.61
N LEU A 146 -12.33 -9.20 -12.33
CA LEU A 146 -11.98 -8.36 -11.19
C LEU A 146 -10.56 -8.60 -10.66
N LEU A 147 -9.92 -9.73 -10.98
CA LEU A 147 -8.59 -10.08 -10.47
C LEU A 147 -7.52 -8.98 -10.72
N PRO A 148 -7.48 -8.31 -11.88
CA PRO A 148 -6.58 -7.17 -12.08
C PRO A 148 -6.81 -6.04 -11.07
N LEU A 149 -8.06 -5.79 -10.69
CA LEU A 149 -8.40 -4.79 -9.66
C LEU A 149 -8.01 -5.25 -8.27
N VAL A 150 -8.11 -6.54 -7.98
CA VAL A 150 -7.72 -7.11 -6.66
C VAL A 150 -6.21 -7.03 -6.45
N ALA A 151 -5.41 -7.30 -7.47
CA ALA A 151 -3.95 -7.34 -7.36
C ALA A 151 -3.30 -5.96 -7.63
N ALA A 152 -3.68 -5.30 -8.72
CA ALA A 152 -3.08 -4.02 -9.13
C ALA A 152 -3.84 -2.78 -8.61
N GLY A 153 -5.13 -2.92 -8.31
CA GLY A 153 -5.94 -1.83 -7.76
C GLY A 153 -5.34 -1.25 -6.48
N PRO A 154 -5.06 -2.08 -5.46
CA PRO A 154 -4.41 -1.61 -4.23
C PRO A 154 -3.07 -0.91 -4.46
N ALA A 155 -2.22 -1.39 -5.39
CA ALA A 155 -0.98 -0.72 -5.75
C ALA A 155 -1.23 0.75 -6.15
N ASN A 156 -2.18 0.96 -7.05
CA ASN A 156 -2.49 2.29 -7.57
C ASN A 156 -3.18 3.19 -6.53
N VAL A 157 -4.16 2.69 -5.77
CA VAL A 157 -4.88 3.53 -4.81
C VAL A 157 -4.03 3.88 -3.59
N VAL A 158 -3.12 2.99 -3.14
CA VAL A 158 -2.15 3.30 -2.09
C VAL A 158 -1.17 4.36 -2.58
N ASN A 159 -0.67 4.26 -3.81
CA ASN A 159 0.17 5.28 -4.43
C ASN A 159 -0.55 6.63 -4.56
N MET A 160 -1.83 6.64 -4.92
CA MET A 160 -2.62 7.87 -5.03
C MET A 160 -2.93 8.56 -3.70
N LEU A 161 -2.88 7.85 -2.57
CA LEU A 161 -3.05 8.42 -1.24
C LEU A 161 -1.71 8.74 -0.54
N ASP A 162 -0.58 8.44 -1.15
CA ASP A 162 0.77 8.79 -0.65
C ASP A 162 1.08 10.27 -0.90
N VAL A 163 0.36 11.15 -0.21
CA VAL A 163 0.37 12.61 -0.45
C VAL A 163 1.08 13.42 0.62
N PHE A 164 1.19 12.90 1.85
CA PHE A 164 1.79 13.58 3.00
C PHE A 164 2.66 12.63 3.81
N ASN A 165 3.58 13.23 4.58
CA ASN A 165 4.48 12.48 5.45
C ASN A 165 3.70 11.58 6.42
N GLY A 166 4.06 10.30 6.45
CA GLY A 166 3.49 9.29 7.35
C GLY A 166 2.17 8.67 6.89
N VAL A 167 1.47 9.24 5.90
CA VAL A 167 0.13 8.75 5.51
C VAL A 167 0.21 7.34 4.94
N MET A 168 1.01 7.14 3.89
CA MET A 168 1.10 5.82 3.23
C MET A 168 1.52 4.71 4.19
N PRO A 169 2.66 4.82 4.92
CA PRO A 169 3.08 3.72 5.78
C PRO A 169 2.13 3.50 6.98
N ALA A 170 1.51 4.56 7.54
CA ALA A 170 0.60 4.41 8.67
C ALA A 170 -0.74 3.76 8.28
N THR A 171 -1.36 4.22 7.18
CA THR A 171 -2.63 3.65 6.70
C THR A 171 -2.45 2.24 6.18
N SER A 172 -1.34 1.97 5.47
CA SER A 172 -1.01 0.61 4.99
C SER A 172 -0.63 -0.33 6.13
N LEU A 173 0.06 0.17 7.17
CA LEU A 173 0.33 -0.60 8.39
C LEU A 173 -0.98 -1.01 9.06
N ALA A 174 -1.93 -0.10 9.22
CA ALA A 174 -3.24 -0.41 9.78
C ALA A 174 -3.98 -1.45 8.94
N ALA A 175 -4.02 -1.29 7.61
CA ALA A 175 -4.67 -2.23 6.70
C ALA A 175 -4.02 -3.62 6.73
N ALA A 176 -2.69 -3.69 6.61
CA ALA A 176 -1.96 -4.96 6.67
C ALA A 176 -2.11 -5.65 8.03
N SER A 177 -2.13 -4.89 9.14
CA SER A 177 -2.36 -5.42 10.48
C SER A 177 -3.77 -5.98 10.63
N ALA A 178 -4.80 -5.28 10.12
CA ALA A 178 -6.18 -5.76 10.13
C ALA A 178 -6.32 -7.08 9.36
N LEU A 179 -5.69 -7.18 8.17
CA LEU A 179 -5.69 -8.40 7.39
C LEU A 179 -4.89 -9.53 8.06
N ALA A 180 -3.76 -9.23 8.70
CA ALA A 180 -2.98 -10.21 9.46
C ALA A 180 -3.77 -10.76 10.64
N VAL A 181 -4.48 -9.91 11.40
CA VAL A 181 -5.38 -10.34 12.48
C VAL A 181 -6.52 -11.19 11.93
N SER A 182 -7.13 -10.79 10.81
CA SER A 182 -8.17 -11.56 10.14
C SER A 182 -7.65 -12.93 9.67
N ALA A 183 -6.45 -12.96 9.10
CA ALA A 183 -5.80 -14.21 8.71
C ALA A 183 -5.53 -15.12 9.91
N LEU A 184 -5.08 -14.59 11.06
CA LEU A 184 -4.87 -15.38 12.28
C LEU A 184 -6.16 -16.10 12.75
N LEU A 185 -7.33 -15.51 12.48
CA LEU A 185 -8.62 -16.08 12.84
C LEU A 185 -9.10 -17.17 11.85
N ILE A 186 -8.68 -17.11 10.59
CA ILE A 186 -9.20 -17.90 9.47
C ILE A 186 -8.18 -18.94 8.99
N ASP A 187 -6.96 -18.51 8.71
CA ASP A 187 -5.80 -19.32 8.29
C ASP A 187 -4.56 -18.82 9.05
N PRO A 188 -4.32 -19.31 10.28
CA PRO A 188 -3.23 -18.83 11.12
C PRO A 188 -1.83 -18.93 10.46
N ARG A 189 -1.60 -19.93 9.63
CA ARG A 189 -0.35 -20.05 8.85
C ARG A 189 -0.27 -19.01 7.74
N GLY A 190 -1.39 -18.74 7.08
CA GLY A 190 -1.47 -17.70 6.06
C GLY A 190 -1.13 -16.30 6.59
N ALA A 191 -1.36 -16.02 7.88
CA ALA A 191 -0.96 -14.76 8.50
C ALA A 191 0.54 -14.48 8.37
N LEU A 192 1.40 -15.52 8.31
CA LEU A 192 2.84 -15.38 8.09
C LEU A 192 3.20 -14.70 6.77
N LEU A 193 2.30 -14.69 5.78
CA LEU A 193 2.48 -13.96 4.53
C LEU A 193 2.32 -12.43 4.69
N LEU A 194 1.59 -11.96 5.71
CA LEU A 194 1.32 -10.54 5.94
C LEU A 194 2.26 -9.91 6.98
N LEU A 195 2.68 -10.68 7.98
CA LEU A 195 3.47 -10.18 9.11
C LEU A 195 4.82 -9.53 8.71
N PRO A 196 5.56 -9.99 7.68
CA PRO A 196 6.76 -9.31 7.23
C PRO A 196 6.51 -7.88 6.73
N LEU A 197 5.37 -7.64 6.06
CA LEU A 197 4.98 -6.29 5.65
C LEU A 197 4.62 -5.42 6.85
N VAL A 198 3.84 -5.97 7.79
CA VAL A 198 3.45 -5.26 9.03
C VAL A 198 4.71 -4.83 9.80
N GLY A 199 5.66 -5.74 9.99
CA GLY A 199 6.93 -5.45 10.64
C GLY A 199 7.74 -4.39 9.88
N ALA A 200 7.91 -4.56 8.57
CA ALA A 200 8.67 -3.63 7.75
C ALA A 200 8.08 -2.20 7.80
N LEU A 201 6.77 -2.05 7.71
CA LEU A 201 6.09 -0.76 7.80
C LEU A 201 6.22 -0.15 9.21
N ALA A 202 6.11 -0.96 10.27
CA ALA A 202 6.29 -0.50 11.64
C ALA A 202 7.71 0.03 11.89
N GLY A 203 8.74 -0.67 11.39
CA GLY A 203 10.14 -0.25 11.50
C GLY A 203 10.49 0.96 10.62
N TYR A 204 9.81 1.12 9.48
CA TYR A 204 10.01 2.22 8.55
C TYR A 204 9.31 3.52 8.97
N LEU A 205 8.09 3.45 9.52
CA LEU A 205 7.22 4.59 9.85
C LEU A 205 7.92 5.68 10.67
N PRO A 206 8.77 5.39 11.68
CA PRO A 206 9.48 6.44 12.44
C PRO A 206 10.33 7.40 11.59
N TYR A 207 10.74 6.98 10.39
CA TYR A 207 11.55 7.79 9.47
C TYR A 207 10.73 8.55 8.45
N ASN A 208 9.54 8.07 8.11
CA ASN A 208 8.64 8.73 7.16
C ASN A 208 7.60 9.63 7.85
N ARG A 209 7.29 9.41 9.17
CA ARG A 209 6.36 10.29 9.90
C ARG A 209 6.80 11.75 9.85
N TRP A 210 5.84 12.64 9.95
CA TRP A 210 6.08 14.09 9.94
C TRP A 210 7.00 14.56 11.08
N PRO A 211 8.06 15.37 10.81
CA PRO A 211 8.63 15.67 9.49
C PRO A 211 9.45 14.51 8.95
N ALA A 212 9.24 14.14 7.69
CA ALA A 212 9.90 12.97 7.11
C ALA A 212 11.41 13.14 6.95
N ARG A 213 12.15 12.08 7.25
CA ARG A 213 13.59 11.95 7.02
C ARG A 213 13.90 11.19 5.73
N VAL A 214 12.90 10.48 5.20
CA VAL A 214 12.92 9.76 3.92
C VAL A 214 11.49 9.71 3.37
N LEU A 215 11.34 9.92 2.06
CA LEU A 215 10.07 9.79 1.35
C LEU A 215 9.94 8.40 0.74
N ASN A 216 8.71 7.87 0.66
CA ASN A 216 8.43 6.51 0.23
C ASN A 216 8.90 6.23 -1.19
N GLY A 217 8.62 7.13 -2.12
CA GLY A 217 8.73 6.91 -3.55
C GLY A 217 7.62 5.98 -4.08
N ASP A 218 7.49 5.93 -5.39
CA ASP A 218 6.57 5.03 -6.06
C ASP A 218 6.98 3.56 -5.86
N SER A 219 8.29 3.31 -5.68
CA SER A 219 8.84 2.00 -5.26
C SER A 219 8.24 1.51 -3.94
N GLY A 220 7.96 2.42 -2.99
CA GLY A 220 7.32 2.07 -1.72
C GLY A 220 5.83 1.90 -1.85
N SER A 221 5.12 2.90 -2.37
CA SER A 221 3.66 2.93 -2.37
C SER A 221 3.03 1.89 -3.31
N LEU A 222 3.56 1.71 -4.53
CA LEU A 222 3.08 0.66 -5.45
C LEU A 222 3.31 -0.74 -4.88
N MET A 223 4.52 -0.98 -4.36
CA MET A 223 4.90 -2.27 -3.79
C MET A 223 4.03 -2.64 -2.58
N VAL A 224 3.82 -1.71 -1.65
CA VAL A 224 3.03 -1.94 -0.44
C VAL A 224 1.58 -2.24 -0.79
N GLY A 225 0.99 -1.47 -1.73
CA GLY A 225 -0.36 -1.73 -2.20
C GLY A 225 -0.48 -3.09 -2.92
N ALA A 226 0.47 -3.43 -3.80
CA ALA A 226 0.50 -4.72 -4.48
C ALA A 226 0.65 -5.88 -3.49
N TYR A 227 1.46 -5.71 -2.45
CA TYR A 227 1.61 -6.70 -1.39
C TYR A 227 0.27 -6.97 -0.69
N ILE A 228 -0.44 -5.92 -0.27
CA ILE A 228 -1.77 -6.04 0.36
C ILE A 228 -2.75 -6.74 -0.56
N GLY A 229 -2.84 -6.33 -1.83
CA GLY A 229 -3.76 -6.92 -2.80
C GLY A 229 -3.44 -8.38 -3.13
N ALA A 230 -2.18 -8.70 -3.39
CA ALA A 230 -1.76 -10.06 -3.71
C ALA A 230 -1.92 -11.01 -2.50
N ALA A 231 -1.54 -10.57 -1.29
CA ALA A 231 -1.76 -11.34 -0.08
C ALA A 231 -3.27 -11.57 0.19
N ALA A 232 -4.09 -10.54 -0.03
CA ALA A 232 -5.54 -10.68 0.11
C ALA A 232 -6.12 -11.74 -0.86
N ALA A 233 -5.69 -11.74 -2.12
CA ALA A 233 -6.12 -12.75 -3.11
C ALA A 233 -5.69 -14.17 -2.71
N LEU A 234 -4.44 -14.33 -2.22
CA LEU A 234 -3.89 -15.62 -1.81
C LEU A 234 -4.53 -16.17 -0.52
N LEU A 235 -5.08 -15.29 0.32
CA LEU A 235 -5.70 -15.63 1.60
C LEU A 235 -7.23 -15.54 1.58
N HIS A 236 -7.83 -15.23 0.43
CA HIS A 236 -9.27 -15.04 0.27
C HIS A 236 -9.87 -13.87 1.08
N LEU A 237 -9.04 -12.86 1.38
CA LEU A 237 -9.40 -11.70 2.20
C LEU A 237 -9.72 -10.45 1.36
N GLU A 238 -10.08 -10.62 0.08
CA GLU A 238 -10.30 -9.52 -0.88
C GLU A 238 -11.36 -8.53 -0.39
N PHE A 239 -12.45 -9.03 0.19
CA PHE A 239 -13.49 -8.18 0.76
C PHE A 239 -12.95 -7.35 1.93
N LEU A 240 -12.21 -7.99 2.84
CA LEU A 240 -11.63 -7.31 4.01
C LEU A 240 -10.56 -6.29 3.59
N ALA A 241 -9.76 -6.61 2.56
CA ALA A 241 -8.81 -5.67 1.99
C ALA A 241 -9.51 -4.45 1.37
N ALA A 242 -10.60 -4.66 0.65
CA ALA A 242 -11.39 -3.56 0.10
C ALA A 242 -11.95 -2.67 1.22
N VAL A 243 -12.46 -3.23 2.31
CA VAL A 243 -12.93 -2.48 3.49
C VAL A 243 -11.77 -1.72 4.15
N ALA A 244 -10.62 -2.35 4.39
CA ALA A 244 -9.46 -1.70 5.01
C ALA A 244 -8.92 -0.54 4.17
N LEU A 245 -9.03 -0.63 2.84
CA LEU A 245 -8.55 0.37 1.89
C LEU A 245 -9.62 1.37 1.42
N ILE A 246 -10.81 1.44 2.05
CA ILE A 246 -11.87 2.37 1.65
C ILE A 246 -11.36 3.81 1.44
N PRO A 247 -10.56 4.42 2.34
CA PRO A 247 -10.07 5.79 2.12
C PRO A 247 -9.18 5.91 0.87
N HIS A 248 -8.37 4.91 0.59
CA HIS A 248 -7.51 4.85 -0.59
C HIS A 248 -8.36 4.70 -1.88
N ILE A 249 -9.33 3.79 -1.87
CA ILE A 249 -10.25 3.54 -2.99
C ILE A 249 -11.08 4.79 -3.25
N LEU A 250 -11.63 5.42 -2.20
CA LEU A 250 -12.41 6.65 -2.32
C LEU A 250 -11.57 7.78 -2.92
N ASN A 251 -10.35 8.00 -2.41
CA ASN A 251 -9.46 9.00 -2.98
C ASN A 251 -9.15 8.73 -4.46
N GLY A 252 -8.81 7.48 -4.80
CA GLY A 252 -8.57 7.07 -6.19
C GLY A 252 -9.77 7.31 -7.09
N ALA A 253 -10.97 6.90 -6.65
CA ALA A 253 -12.21 7.10 -7.40
C ALA A 253 -12.52 8.59 -7.63
N LEU A 254 -12.40 9.43 -6.60
CA LEU A 254 -12.61 10.87 -6.70
C LEU A 254 -11.64 11.51 -7.71
N VAL A 255 -10.36 11.18 -7.63
CA VAL A 255 -9.35 11.74 -8.55
C VAL A 255 -9.63 11.27 -9.98
N ILE A 256 -9.77 9.95 -10.22
CA ILE A 256 -9.96 9.39 -11.57
C ILE A 256 -11.21 9.94 -12.24
N THR A 257 -12.32 10.04 -11.52
CA THR A 257 -13.59 10.56 -12.05
C THR A 257 -13.51 12.06 -12.34
N SER A 258 -12.90 12.86 -11.47
CA SER A 258 -12.78 14.30 -11.64
C SER A 258 -11.86 14.71 -12.79
N VAL A 259 -10.77 13.97 -13.03
CA VAL A 259 -9.84 14.23 -14.15
C VAL A 259 -10.17 13.44 -15.43
N ARG A 260 -11.23 12.63 -15.39
CA ARG A 260 -11.66 11.77 -16.51
C ARG A 260 -10.57 10.82 -17.01
N GLY A 261 -9.89 10.12 -16.07
CA GLY A 261 -8.91 9.09 -16.40
C GLY A 261 -7.66 9.08 -15.52
N PHE A 262 -6.72 8.21 -15.89
CA PHE A 262 -5.43 8.07 -15.19
C PHE A 262 -4.45 9.12 -15.72
N LYS A 263 -4.27 10.22 -14.97
CA LYS A 263 -3.30 11.26 -15.26
C LYS A 263 -2.27 11.31 -14.14
N GLU A 264 -0.99 11.38 -14.51
CA GLU A 264 0.10 11.63 -13.56
C GLU A 264 -0.06 13.03 -12.96
N HIS A 265 0.06 13.14 -11.64
CA HIS A 265 -0.13 14.41 -10.93
C HIS A 265 0.82 15.52 -11.42
N ARG A 266 2.02 15.17 -11.93
CA ARG A 266 2.98 16.11 -12.51
C ARG A 266 2.53 16.68 -13.86
N GLN A 267 1.59 16.00 -14.55
CA GLN A 267 1.01 16.44 -15.82
C GLN A 267 -0.28 17.27 -15.63
N MET A 268 -0.79 17.35 -14.40
CA MET A 268 -1.96 18.15 -14.09
C MET A 268 -1.56 19.63 -13.98
N ARG A 269 -2.27 20.50 -14.73
CA ARG A 269 -2.06 21.95 -14.68
C ARG A 269 -2.40 22.55 -13.32
N GLU A 270 -3.37 21.98 -12.65
CA GLU A 270 -3.89 22.46 -11.37
C GLU A 270 -3.78 21.38 -10.30
N ARG A 271 -3.57 21.83 -9.08
CA ARG A 271 -3.45 20.96 -7.90
C ARG A 271 -4.76 20.98 -7.11
N PRO A 272 -5.15 19.86 -6.45
CA PRO A 272 -6.33 19.82 -5.59
C PRO A 272 -6.21 20.73 -4.36
N VAL A 273 -4.98 21.09 -4.01
CA VAL A 273 -4.62 21.83 -2.78
C VAL A 273 -3.65 22.95 -3.12
N VAL A 274 -3.82 24.07 -2.44
CA VAL A 274 -2.94 25.25 -2.50
C VAL A 274 -2.21 25.40 -1.16
N VAL A 275 -0.91 25.64 -1.21
CA VAL A 275 -0.12 26.00 -0.02
C VAL A 275 -0.18 27.52 0.13
N ARG A 276 -0.69 27.99 1.27
CA ARG A 276 -0.80 29.41 1.62
C ARG A 276 0.54 29.98 2.08
N GLU A 277 0.62 31.29 2.23
CA GLU A 277 1.82 31.99 2.75
C GLU A 277 2.16 31.57 4.20
N ASP A 278 1.15 31.23 4.99
CA ASP A 278 1.30 30.70 6.37
C ASP A 278 1.60 29.18 6.40
N TYR A 279 1.93 28.58 5.26
CA TYR A 279 2.18 27.15 5.06
C TYR A 279 0.99 26.24 5.39
N LYS A 280 -0.21 26.77 5.60
CA LYS A 280 -1.41 25.96 5.68
C LYS A 280 -1.87 25.55 4.29
N LEU A 281 -2.46 24.36 4.24
CA LEU A 281 -3.07 23.81 3.05
C LEU A 281 -4.51 24.29 2.97
N ALA A 282 -4.93 24.77 1.80
CA ALA A 282 -6.30 25.16 1.51
C ALA A 282 -6.84 24.40 0.28
N PRO A 283 -8.14 24.15 0.17
CA PRO A 283 -8.70 23.53 -1.02
C PRO A 283 -8.54 24.46 -2.22
N SER A 284 -8.21 23.92 -3.40
CA SER A 284 -8.24 24.70 -4.63
C SER A 284 -9.65 25.17 -4.93
N THR A 285 -9.79 26.44 -5.28
CA THR A 285 -11.07 27.04 -5.72
C THR A 285 -11.34 26.82 -7.20
N SER A 286 -10.35 26.35 -7.96
CA SER A 286 -10.53 26.06 -9.38
C SER A 286 -11.53 24.93 -9.62
N PRO A 287 -12.53 25.11 -10.54
CA PRO A 287 -13.46 24.06 -10.90
C PRO A 287 -12.82 22.91 -11.68
N THR A 288 -11.64 23.13 -12.29
CA THR A 288 -10.91 22.13 -13.07
C THR A 288 -9.86 21.38 -12.25
N ALA A 289 -9.61 21.82 -11.01
CA ALA A 289 -8.70 21.11 -10.11
C ALA A 289 -9.29 19.75 -9.68
N PRO A 290 -8.44 18.71 -9.59
CA PRO A 290 -8.91 17.38 -9.19
C PRO A 290 -9.66 17.40 -7.86
N VAL A 291 -10.69 16.57 -7.74
CA VAL A 291 -11.33 16.29 -6.46
C VAL A 291 -10.56 15.14 -5.81
N SER A 292 -10.08 15.36 -4.60
CA SER A 292 -9.38 14.36 -3.80
C SER A 292 -9.96 14.34 -2.38
N LEU A 293 -9.69 13.27 -1.65
CA LEU A 293 -10.09 13.17 -0.24
C LEU A 293 -9.48 14.31 0.60
N VAL A 294 -8.24 14.71 0.29
CA VAL A 294 -7.58 15.87 0.91
C VAL A 294 -8.36 17.16 0.65
N ARG A 295 -8.76 17.40 -0.61
CA ARG A 295 -9.54 18.59 -0.96
C ARG A 295 -10.88 18.64 -0.23
N LEU A 296 -11.53 17.49 -0.06
CA LEU A 296 -12.78 17.39 0.70
C LEU A 296 -12.59 17.71 2.18
N ILE A 297 -11.54 17.13 2.81
CA ILE A 297 -11.20 17.43 4.23
C ILE A 297 -10.98 18.94 4.40
N LEU A 298 -10.21 19.56 3.53
CA LEU A 298 -9.92 21.00 3.61
C LEU A 298 -11.14 21.87 3.28
N ALA A 299 -12.07 21.40 2.45
CA ALA A 299 -13.31 22.10 2.17
C ALA A 299 -14.27 22.11 3.38
N VAL A 300 -14.24 21.06 4.20
CA VAL A 300 -15.06 20.93 5.41
C VAL A 300 -14.42 21.67 6.60
N ASP A 301 -13.13 21.43 6.84
CA ASP A 301 -12.44 21.88 8.06
C ASP A 301 -11.73 23.24 7.90
N GLY A 302 -11.67 23.77 6.65
CA GLY A 302 -10.90 24.97 6.33
C GLY A 302 -9.40 24.71 6.17
N PRO A 303 -8.58 25.77 6.11
CA PRO A 303 -7.14 25.65 5.96
C PRO A 303 -6.47 24.99 7.18
N LEU A 304 -5.66 23.95 6.92
CA LEU A 304 -5.00 23.12 7.94
C LEU A 304 -3.50 22.98 7.66
N GLU A 305 -2.72 22.71 8.69
CA GLU A 305 -1.34 22.27 8.54
C GLU A 305 -1.25 20.85 7.94
N GLU A 306 -0.16 20.54 7.23
CA GLU A 306 0.09 19.21 6.66
C GLU A 306 -0.13 18.09 7.68
N ARG A 307 0.44 18.25 8.88
CA ARG A 307 0.31 17.26 9.97
C ARG A 307 -1.14 17.01 10.37
N GLN A 308 -1.95 18.04 10.40
CA GLN A 308 -3.36 17.93 10.77
C GLN A 308 -4.16 17.16 9.71
N VAL A 309 -3.91 17.42 8.41
CA VAL A 309 -4.54 16.69 7.31
C VAL A 309 -4.06 15.23 7.30
N ALA A 310 -2.76 15.00 7.47
CA ALA A 310 -2.19 13.65 7.55
C ALA A 310 -2.83 12.82 8.68
N LEU A 311 -3.00 13.40 9.86
CA LEU A 311 -3.66 12.73 10.99
C LEU A 311 -5.11 12.35 10.69
N ARG A 312 -5.87 13.19 9.96
CA ARG A 312 -7.26 12.86 9.54
C ARG A 312 -7.29 11.70 8.57
N LEU A 313 -6.38 11.68 7.58
CA LEU A 313 -6.26 10.57 6.64
C LEU A 313 -5.86 9.27 7.36
N ILE A 314 -4.92 9.35 8.30
CA ILE A 314 -4.50 8.20 9.11
C ILE A 314 -5.67 7.70 9.97
N ALA A 315 -6.42 8.60 10.61
CA ALA A 315 -7.59 8.23 11.41
C ALA A 315 -8.66 7.51 10.58
N LEU A 316 -8.93 7.99 9.35
CA LEU A 316 -9.84 7.31 8.41
C LEU A 316 -9.32 5.92 8.03
N GLY A 317 -8.01 5.79 7.76
CA GLY A 317 -7.38 4.51 7.44
C GLY A 317 -7.43 3.52 8.61
N VAL A 318 -7.16 3.98 9.83
CA VAL A 318 -7.25 3.16 11.05
C VAL A 318 -8.69 2.72 11.32
N PHE A 319 -9.65 3.63 11.20
CA PHE A 319 -11.07 3.33 11.36
C PHE A 319 -11.54 2.28 10.35
N SER A 320 -11.22 2.45 9.08
CA SER A 320 -11.56 1.51 8.01
C SER A 320 -10.93 0.14 8.22
N SER A 321 -9.67 0.12 8.67
CA SER A 321 -8.94 -1.11 9.02
C SER A 321 -9.56 -1.83 10.23
N ALA A 322 -9.98 -1.08 11.24
CA ALA A 322 -10.68 -1.64 12.39
C ALA A 322 -12.03 -2.28 11.98
N LEU A 323 -12.78 -1.61 11.09
CA LEU A 323 -14.01 -2.18 10.52
C LEU A 323 -13.72 -3.48 9.76
N ALA A 324 -12.64 -3.55 8.98
CA ALA A 324 -12.24 -4.77 8.28
C ALA A 324 -11.95 -5.92 9.26
N ALA A 325 -11.18 -5.66 10.32
CA ALA A 325 -10.87 -6.67 11.34
C ALA A 325 -12.13 -7.13 12.10
N LEU A 326 -13.03 -6.23 12.46
CA LEU A 326 -14.32 -6.57 13.08
C LEU A 326 -15.21 -7.36 12.12
N SER A 327 -15.24 -7.02 10.84
CA SER A 327 -15.99 -7.74 9.81
C SER A 327 -15.52 -9.19 9.65
N ALA A 328 -14.24 -9.48 9.92
CA ALA A 328 -13.73 -10.86 9.91
C ALA A 328 -14.42 -11.78 10.94
N LEU A 329 -14.87 -11.23 12.07
CA LEU A 329 -15.59 -11.98 13.10
C LEU A 329 -16.97 -12.46 12.63
N LEU A 330 -17.53 -11.85 11.59
CA LEU A 330 -18.81 -12.18 10.98
C LEU A 330 -18.69 -13.21 9.86
N ILE A 331 -17.50 -13.72 9.56
CA ILE A 331 -17.30 -14.76 8.56
C ILE A 331 -17.67 -16.11 9.17
N PRO A 332 -18.66 -16.84 8.61
CA PRO A 332 -19.01 -18.17 9.06
C PRO A 332 -17.81 -19.13 9.00
N ARG A 333 -17.58 -19.87 10.05
CA ARG A 333 -16.51 -20.88 10.19
C ARG A 333 -16.94 -22.22 9.63
#